data_9e814cbb5f62d435577f7a3477e43bf6
#
_entry.id   9e814cbb5f62d435577f7a3477e43bf6
#
_cell.length_a   1.000
_cell.length_b   1.000
_cell.length_c   1.000
_cell.angle_alpha   90.00
_cell.angle_beta   90.00
_cell.angle_gamma   90.00
#
_symmetry.space_group_name_H-M   'P 1'
#
loop_
_entity.id
_entity.type
_entity.pdbx_description
1 polymer ?
#
loop_
_entity_poly.entity_id
_entity_poly.type
_entity_poly.pdbx_seq_one_letter_code
_entity_poly.pdbx_strand_id
1 'polypeptide(L)'
;MNVNAEIKSLCRQIVDNFQPEKVVLFGSYAYGTPTEDSDIDLLVIMPFIGNNSQKAIEIRTKIKTKMPLDLLVRTSEQVKQRIEMEDFFMRDVISNGKILYETNNK
;
A
#
# COMPACT_ATOMS: atom_id res chain seq x y z
N MET A 1 -3.46 6.27 20.90
CA MET A 1 -2.56 5.85 19.78
C MET A 1 -2.65 6.86 18.65
N ASN A 2 -1.53 7.28 18.13
CA ASN A 2 -1.51 8.22 17.01
C ASN A 2 -1.48 7.42 15.69
N VAL A 3 -2.62 7.38 15.00
CA VAL A 3 -2.76 6.61 13.75
C VAL A 3 -1.82 7.14 12.66
N ASN A 4 -1.66 8.47 12.58
CA ASN A 4 -0.75 9.04 11.58
C ASN A 4 0.69 8.60 11.81
N ALA A 5 1.13 8.53 13.06
CA ALA A 5 2.46 8.05 13.39
C ALA A 5 2.61 6.57 13.03
N GLU A 6 1.56 5.79 13.24
CA GLU A 6 1.57 4.37 12.90
C GLU A 6 1.67 4.17 11.38
N ILE A 7 0.91 4.95 10.61
CA ILE A 7 0.94 4.89 9.14
C ILE A 7 2.34 5.27 8.63
N LYS A 8 2.93 6.33 9.20
CA LYS A 8 4.29 6.75 8.83
C LYS A 8 5.32 5.67 9.16
N SER A 9 5.16 5.03 10.32
CA SER A 9 6.06 3.96 10.73
C SER A 9 5.98 2.77 9.77
N LEU A 10 4.77 2.38 9.39
CA LEU A 10 4.56 1.29 8.43
C LEU A 10 5.21 1.62 7.10
N CYS A 11 5.00 2.81 6.59
CA CYS A 11 5.58 3.24 5.33
C CYS A 11 7.11 3.18 5.39
N ARG A 12 7.70 3.71 6.47
CA ARG A 12 9.16 3.69 6.64
C ARG A 12 9.70 2.27 6.68
N GLN A 13 9.04 1.38 7.42
CA GLN A 13 9.48 -0.01 7.50
C GLN A 13 9.46 -0.69 6.14
N ILE A 14 8.41 -0.44 5.35
CA ILE A 14 8.29 -1.02 4.02
C ILE A 14 9.37 -0.46 3.10
N VAL A 15 9.57 0.84 3.12
CA VAL A 15 10.58 1.49 2.28
C VAL A 15 11.98 1.00 2.64
N ASP A 16 12.30 0.94 3.92
CA ASP A 16 13.63 0.55 4.38
C ASP A 16 13.95 -0.91 4.05
N ASN A 17 12.97 -1.79 4.13
CA ASN A 17 13.19 -3.22 3.92
C ASN A 17 13.05 -3.67 2.46
N PHE A 18 12.24 -2.99 1.66
CA PHE A 18 11.89 -3.47 0.32
C PHE A 18 12.15 -2.47 -0.79
N GLN A 19 12.37 -1.20 -0.48
CA GLN A 19 12.66 -0.16 -1.46
C GLN A 19 11.66 -0.16 -2.62
N PRO A 20 10.37 -0.02 -2.33
CA PRO A 20 9.34 -0.07 -3.37
C PRO A 20 9.39 1.17 -4.27
N GLU A 21 8.67 1.11 -5.37
CA GLU A 21 8.51 2.26 -6.25
C GLU A 21 7.51 3.26 -5.66
N LYS A 22 6.46 2.75 -5.00
CA LYS A 22 5.41 3.59 -4.46
C LYS A 22 4.69 2.90 -3.31
N VAL A 23 4.26 3.68 -2.33
CA VAL A 23 3.36 3.21 -1.26
C VAL A 23 2.17 4.16 -1.23
N VAL A 24 0.97 3.62 -1.37
CA VAL A 24 -0.27 4.40 -1.43
C VAL A 24 -1.19 3.99 -0.30
N LEU A 25 -1.68 4.96 0.45
CA LEU A 25 -2.72 4.75 1.45
C LEU A 25 -4.08 4.90 0.78
N PHE A 26 -4.95 3.93 0.96
CA PHE A 26 -6.31 4.03 0.43
C PHE A 26 -7.31 3.66 1.53
N GLY A 27 -8.60 3.59 1.17
CA GLY A 27 -9.62 3.25 2.14
C GLY A 27 -9.94 4.37 3.09
N SER A 28 -10.57 4.04 4.23
CA SER A 28 -11.16 5.04 5.11
C SER A 28 -10.15 6.03 5.69
N TYR A 29 -8.92 5.60 6.00
CA TYR A 29 -7.92 6.54 6.53
C TYR A 29 -7.43 7.52 5.46
N ALA A 30 -7.50 7.15 4.19
CA ALA A 30 -7.14 8.06 3.10
C ALA A 30 -8.25 9.06 2.84
N TYR A 31 -9.51 8.64 2.99
CA TYR A 31 -10.66 9.48 2.64
C TYR A 31 -11.19 10.28 3.82
N GLY A 32 -10.62 10.11 5.01
CA GLY A 32 -11.02 10.88 6.18
C GLY A 32 -12.29 10.38 6.84
N THR A 33 -12.66 9.11 6.63
CA THR A 33 -13.88 8.52 7.18
C THR A 33 -13.62 7.26 8.01
N PRO A 34 -12.54 7.21 8.82
CA PRO A 34 -12.28 6.00 9.61
C PRO A 34 -13.25 5.84 10.77
N THR A 35 -13.49 4.57 11.13
CA THR A 35 -14.22 4.19 12.32
C THR A 35 -13.29 3.40 13.23
N GLU A 36 -13.78 2.99 14.40
CA GLU A 36 -12.97 2.19 15.33
C GLU A 36 -12.52 0.86 14.73
N ASP A 37 -13.28 0.34 13.78
CA ASP A 37 -12.99 -0.95 13.16
C ASP A 37 -12.23 -0.83 11.84
N SER A 38 -11.81 0.38 11.48
CA SER A 38 -11.11 0.59 10.20
C SER A 38 -9.70 0.02 10.23
N ASP A 39 -9.33 -0.65 9.15
CA ASP A 39 -7.96 -1.12 8.93
C ASP A 39 -7.16 -0.06 8.20
N ILE A 40 -5.86 -0.12 8.34
CA ILE A 40 -4.97 0.67 7.48
C ILE A 40 -4.85 -0.10 6.17
N ASP A 41 -5.19 0.55 5.06
CA ASP A 41 -5.14 -0.05 3.73
C ASP A 41 -3.97 0.52 2.94
N LEU A 42 -3.00 -0.31 2.58
CA LEU A 42 -1.82 0.10 1.83
C LEU A 42 -1.68 -0.68 0.55
N LEU A 43 -1.35 0.03 -0.53
CA LEU A 43 -0.92 -0.57 -1.78
C LEU A 43 0.57 -0.31 -1.94
N VAL A 44 1.34 -1.38 -2.08
CA VAL A 44 2.78 -1.29 -2.31
C VAL A 44 3.04 -1.68 -3.75
N ILE A 45 3.65 -0.78 -4.50
CA ILE A 45 4.00 -1.03 -5.91
C ILE A 45 5.50 -1.24 -5.97
N MET A 46 5.92 -2.41 -6.43
CA MET A 46 7.33 -2.76 -6.51
C MET A 46 7.54 -3.90 -7.50
N PRO A 47 8.72 -4.00 -8.11
CA PRO A 47 9.00 -5.15 -8.96
C PRO A 47 9.22 -6.40 -8.12
N PHE A 48 8.66 -7.52 -8.54
CA PHE A 48 8.92 -8.82 -7.94
C PHE A 48 8.48 -9.92 -8.90
N ILE A 49 8.92 -11.14 -8.62
CA ILE A 49 8.55 -12.30 -9.39
C ILE A 49 7.75 -13.21 -8.47
N GLY A 50 6.69 -13.82 -9.02
CA GLY A 50 5.89 -14.77 -8.28
C GLY A 50 4.54 -14.21 -7.87
N ASN A 51 3.97 -14.81 -6.85
CA ASN A 51 2.60 -14.61 -6.44
C ASN A 51 2.44 -13.35 -5.58
N ASN A 52 1.43 -12.54 -5.89
CA ASN A 52 1.15 -11.31 -5.13
C ASN A 52 0.89 -11.59 -3.65
N SER A 53 0.14 -12.64 -3.35
CA SER A 53 -0.21 -12.96 -1.96
C SER A 53 1.02 -13.38 -1.16
N GLN A 54 1.91 -14.16 -1.77
CA GLN A 54 3.14 -14.56 -1.11
C GLN A 54 4.05 -13.36 -0.86
N LYS A 55 4.09 -12.42 -1.79
CA LYS A 55 4.89 -11.20 -1.61
C LYS A 55 4.33 -10.37 -0.47
N ALA A 56 3.00 -10.27 -0.37
CA ALA A 56 2.37 -9.56 0.74
C ALA A 56 2.71 -10.21 2.08
N ILE A 57 2.69 -11.53 2.14
CA ILE A 57 3.08 -12.26 3.37
C ILE A 57 4.54 -11.98 3.73
N GLU A 58 5.42 -11.99 2.73
CA GLU A 58 6.83 -11.70 2.95
C GLU A 58 7.02 -10.31 3.57
N ILE A 59 6.31 -9.32 3.04
CA ILE A 59 6.38 -7.96 3.57
C ILE A 59 5.87 -7.94 5.01
N ARG A 60 4.72 -8.58 5.27
CA ARG A 60 4.14 -8.62 6.62
C ARG A 60 5.10 -9.22 7.65
N THR A 61 5.90 -10.20 7.26
CA THR A 61 6.84 -10.82 8.20
C THR A 61 7.98 -9.89 8.61
N LYS A 62 8.21 -8.84 7.83
CA LYS A 62 9.32 -7.91 8.06
C LYS A 62 8.90 -6.61 8.72
N ILE A 63 7.60 -6.38 8.89
CA ILE A 63 7.10 -5.13 9.45
C ILE A 63 6.30 -5.41 10.72
N LYS A 64 6.17 -4.38 11.56
CA LYS A 64 5.43 -4.47 12.81
C LYS A 64 4.45 -3.33 12.90
N THR A 65 3.23 -3.64 13.29
CA THR A 65 2.21 -2.63 13.51
C THR A 65 1.29 -3.08 14.64
N LYS A 66 0.76 -2.10 15.37
CA LYS A 66 -0.24 -2.33 16.41
C LYS A 66 -1.66 -2.27 15.85
N MET A 67 -1.81 -1.89 14.59
CA MET A 67 -3.11 -1.72 13.97
C MET A 67 -3.36 -2.78 12.91
N PRO A 68 -4.63 -3.14 12.70
CA PRO A 68 -4.96 -4.02 11.57
C PRO A 68 -4.49 -3.41 10.27
N LEU A 69 -3.90 -4.23 9.42
CA LEU A 69 -3.33 -3.80 8.15
C LEU A 69 -3.84 -4.69 7.03
N ASP A 70 -4.39 -4.06 6.01
CA ASP A 70 -4.72 -4.71 4.74
C ASP A 70 -3.67 -4.29 3.72
N LEU A 71 -2.92 -5.24 3.24
CA LEU A 71 -1.75 -4.97 2.41
C LEU A 71 -1.91 -5.61 1.04
N LEU A 72 -1.92 -4.75 0.01
CA LEU A 72 -1.92 -5.18 -1.39
C LEU A 72 -0.55 -4.90 -1.98
N VAL A 73 -0.01 -5.87 -2.72
CA VAL A 73 1.29 -5.72 -3.38
C VAL A 73 1.11 -6.03 -4.86
N ARG A 74 1.56 -5.11 -5.69
CA ARG A 74 1.41 -5.23 -7.15
C ARG A 74 2.65 -4.69 -7.84
N THR A 75 2.93 -5.20 -9.02
CA THR A 75 3.94 -4.57 -9.88
C THR A 75 3.30 -3.38 -10.61
N SER A 76 4.15 -2.45 -11.08
CA SER A 76 3.68 -1.34 -11.91
C SER A 76 2.87 -1.81 -13.11
N GLU A 77 3.33 -2.88 -13.73
CA GLU A 77 2.67 -3.44 -14.91
C GLU A 77 1.29 -3.97 -14.58
N GLN A 78 1.14 -4.63 -13.42
CA GLN A 78 -0.16 -5.13 -12.98
C GLN A 78 -1.13 -3.99 -12.73
N VAL A 79 -0.66 -2.92 -12.09
CA VAL A 79 -1.51 -1.74 -11.83
C VAL A 79 -1.97 -1.13 -13.15
N LYS A 80 -1.04 -0.92 -14.08
CA LYS A 80 -1.34 -0.35 -15.38
C LYS A 80 -2.35 -1.20 -16.14
N GLN A 81 -2.14 -2.51 -16.14
CA GLN A 81 -3.01 -3.45 -16.81
C GLN A 81 -4.44 -3.41 -16.24
N ARG A 82 -4.56 -3.36 -14.92
CA ARG A 82 -5.86 -3.28 -14.27
C ARG A 82 -6.58 -1.98 -14.63
N ILE A 83 -5.87 -0.87 -14.66
CA ILE A 83 -6.47 0.41 -15.04
C ILE A 83 -6.96 0.36 -16.49
N GLU A 84 -6.16 -0.23 -17.39
CA GLU A 84 -6.56 -0.40 -18.78
C GLU A 84 -7.78 -1.30 -18.95
N MET A 85 -7.95 -2.26 -18.04
CA MET A 85 -9.10 -3.16 -18.02
C MET A 85 -10.32 -2.57 -17.32
N GLU A 86 -10.26 -1.28 -16.97
CA GLU A 86 -11.33 -0.54 -16.30
C GLU A 86 -11.69 -1.12 -14.94
N ASP A 87 -10.68 -1.55 -14.19
CA ASP A 87 -10.86 -1.97 -12.80
C ASP A 87 -11.12 -0.73 -11.95
N PHE A 88 -12.36 -0.53 -11.55
CA PHE A 88 -12.77 0.66 -10.79
C PHE A 88 -12.07 0.75 -9.44
N PHE A 89 -11.83 -0.38 -8.79
CA PHE A 89 -11.12 -0.39 -7.52
C PHE A 89 -9.71 0.16 -7.67
N MET A 90 -8.95 -0.36 -8.64
CA MET A 90 -7.57 0.09 -8.85
C MET A 90 -7.51 1.55 -9.29
N ARG A 91 -8.44 1.97 -10.13
CA ARG A 91 -8.55 3.37 -10.54
C ARG A 91 -8.77 4.28 -9.35
N ASP A 92 -9.68 3.87 -8.45
CA ASP A 92 -9.98 4.65 -7.26
C ASP A 92 -8.77 4.76 -6.34
N VAL A 93 -8.07 3.66 -6.11
CA VAL A 93 -6.88 3.66 -5.27
C VAL A 93 -5.83 4.62 -5.82
N ILE A 94 -5.57 4.55 -7.11
CA ILE A 94 -4.52 5.38 -7.74
C ILE A 94 -4.95 6.85 -7.81
N SER A 95 -6.23 7.12 -8.12
CA SER A 95 -6.71 8.49 -8.30
C SER A 95 -6.98 9.21 -6.99
N ASN A 96 -7.50 8.51 -6.00
CA ASN A 96 -7.98 9.12 -4.76
C ASN A 96 -7.18 8.74 -3.52
N GLY A 97 -6.32 7.74 -3.62
CA GLY A 97 -5.45 7.37 -2.51
C GLY A 97 -4.41 8.43 -2.23
N LYS A 98 -3.77 8.34 -1.08
CA LYS A 98 -2.69 9.25 -0.71
C LYS A 98 -1.35 8.57 -0.94
N ILE A 99 -0.49 9.22 -1.73
CA ILE A 99 0.86 8.72 -1.95
C ILE A 99 1.68 9.01 -0.71
N LEU A 100 2.10 7.96 -0.02
CA LEU A 100 2.95 8.10 1.17
C LEU A 100 4.43 8.12 0.80
N TYR A 101 4.78 7.45 -0.26
CA TYR A 101 6.15 7.37 -0.74
C TYR A 101 6.14 7.11 -2.25
N GLU A 102 7.03 7.78 -2.94
CA GLU A 102 7.20 7.57 -4.38
C GLU A 102 8.67 7.83 -4.70
N THR A 103 9.30 6.86 -5.35
CA THR A 103 10.68 7.03 -5.77
C THR A 103 10.74 7.92 -7.01
N ASN A 104 11.75 8.79 -7.07
CA ASN A 104 12.03 9.60 -8.23
C ASN A 104 12.92 8.88 -9.23
N ASN A 105 13.22 7.65 -8.97
CA ASN A 105 14.08 6.84 -9.79
C ASN A 105 13.38 6.53 -11.12
N LYS A 106 14.06 6.79 -12.22
CA LYS A 106 13.49 6.55 -13.54
C LYS A 106 14.34 5.60 -14.32
#